data_2affe2f20d00ffff1f09614c69540838
#
_entry.id   2affe2f20d00ffff1f09614c69540838
#
_cell.length_a   1.000
_cell.length_b   1.000
_cell.length_c   1.000
_cell.angle_alpha   90.00
_cell.angle_beta   90.00
_cell.angle_gamma   90.00
#
_symmetry.space_group_name_H-M   'P 1'
#
loop_
_entity.id
_entity.type
_entity.pdbx_description
1 polymer ?
#
loop_
_entity_poly.entity_id
_entity_poly.type
_entity_poly.pdbx_seq_one_letter_code
_entity_poly.pdbx_strand_id
1 'polypeptide(L)'
;MILYRDDDPNVYTDAYLFKELHKQFLNKGIEHTAAVIMENLWENHALFWYLATAPLLNIGLHGWQHKDYSILSYEECYDDLKKSLDYWKENSTRMTGQCKEISIFFAPWNRESENIRKACADVGLKFCNVKKGKWEDYEIRSFHWWNIIDDWKL
;
A
#
# COMPACT_ATOMS: atom_id res chain seq x y z
N MET A 1 6.63 18.17 -2.03
CA MET A 1 7.20 16.81 -2.22
C MET A 1 6.33 15.99 -3.15
N ILE A 2 6.87 14.95 -3.79
CA ILE A 2 6.08 14.03 -4.64
C ILE A 2 6.02 12.69 -3.91
N LEU A 3 4.82 12.12 -3.77
CA LEU A 3 4.61 10.76 -3.30
C LEU A 3 4.25 9.91 -4.52
N TYR A 4 5.12 8.97 -4.87
CA TYR A 4 4.88 8.00 -5.92
C TYR A 4 4.17 6.79 -5.31
N ARG A 5 2.93 6.53 -5.76
CA ARG A 5 2.06 5.49 -5.26
C ARG A 5 1.75 4.46 -6.34
N ASP A 6 2.17 3.23 -6.11
CA ASP A 6 1.81 2.06 -6.91
C ASP A 6 0.61 1.37 -6.26
N ASP A 7 -0.51 1.33 -6.95
CA ASP A 7 -1.73 0.72 -6.44
C ASP A 7 -1.80 -0.76 -6.82
N ASP A 8 -2.51 -1.50 -5.96
CA ASP A 8 -2.91 -2.91 -6.16
C ASP A 8 -1.85 -4.01 -6.12
N PRO A 9 -0.59 -3.84 -5.66
CA PRO A 9 0.25 -5.00 -5.39
C PRO A 9 -0.48 -5.98 -4.45
N ASN A 10 -0.55 -7.25 -4.85
CA ASN A 10 -1.32 -8.30 -4.18
C ASN A 10 -0.68 -9.69 -4.41
N VAL A 11 -1.33 -10.75 -3.94
CA VAL A 11 -0.83 -12.13 -4.06
C VAL A 11 -0.52 -12.56 -5.51
N TYR A 12 -1.18 -12.00 -6.51
CA TYR A 12 -1.01 -12.33 -7.93
C TYR A 12 0.02 -11.44 -8.65
N THR A 13 0.58 -10.45 -7.95
CA THR A 13 1.57 -9.55 -8.55
C THR A 13 2.85 -10.31 -8.92
N ASP A 14 3.32 -10.11 -10.15
CA ASP A 14 4.63 -10.64 -10.57
C ASP A 14 5.74 -9.96 -9.78
N ALA A 15 6.37 -10.72 -8.88
CA ALA A 15 7.42 -10.21 -8.00
C ALA A 15 8.66 -9.72 -8.75
N TYR A 16 8.97 -10.31 -9.91
CA TYR A 16 10.11 -9.88 -10.73
C TYR A 16 9.82 -8.51 -11.36
N LEU A 17 8.67 -8.35 -11.99
CA LEU A 17 8.28 -7.08 -12.61
C LEU A 17 8.14 -5.97 -11.57
N PHE A 18 7.56 -6.26 -10.40
CA PHE A 18 7.50 -5.30 -9.30
C PHE A 18 8.89 -4.85 -8.84
N LYS A 19 9.85 -5.77 -8.73
CA LYS A 19 11.25 -5.45 -8.39
C LYS A 19 11.92 -4.59 -9.44
N GLU A 20 11.74 -4.91 -10.72
CA GLU A 20 12.31 -4.12 -11.82
C GLU A 20 11.74 -2.69 -11.84
N LEU A 21 10.44 -2.54 -11.53
CA LEU A 21 9.84 -1.23 -11.32
C LEU A 21 10.54 -0.49 -10.17
N HIS A 22 10.56 -1.08 -8.98
CA HIS A 22 11.13 -0.40 -7.82
C HIS A 22 12.61 -0.03 -8.01
N LYS A 23 13.38 -0.82 -8.76
CA LYS A 23 14.77 -0.47 -9.13
C LYS A 23 14.87 0.88 -9.85
N GLN A 24 13.88 1.30 -10.63
CA GLN A 24 13.90 2.61 -11.29
C GLN A 24 13.90 3.75 -10.25
N PHE A 25 13.14 3.59 -9.17
CA PHE A 25 13.12 4.53 -8.04
C PHE A 25 14.42 4.49 -7.25
N LEU A 26 14.91 3.29 -6.93
CA LEU A 26 16.18 3.10 -6.23
C LEU A 26 17.35 3.77 -6.95
N ASN A 27 17.46 3.57 -8.25
CA ASN A 27 18.54 4.13 -9.08
C ASN A 27 18.55 5.67 -9.07
N LYS A 28 17.43 6.29 -8.75
CA LYS A 28 17.26 7.74 -8.66
C LYS A 28 17.25 8.26 -7.22
N GLY A 29 17.36 7.36 -6.23
CA GLY A 29 17.24 7.74 -4.82
C GLY A 29 15.85 8.27 -4.44
N ILE A 30 14.80 7.82 -5.13
CA ILE A 30 13.41 8.28 -4.94
C ILE A 30 12.66 7.24 -4.11
N GLU A 31 11.89 7.70 -3.11
CA GLU A 31 10.98 6.83 -2.37
C GLU A 31 9.79 6.41 -3.23
N HIS A 32 9.43 5.14 -3.10
CA HIS A 32 8.29 4.50 -3.75
C HIS A 32 7.36 3.97 -2.67
N THR A 33 6.06 4.19 -2.80
CA THR A 33 5.04 3.69 -1.88
C THR A 33 4.13 2.69 -2.61
N ALA A 34 4.09 1.46 -2.11
CA ALA A 34 3.18 0.43 -2.59
C ALA A 34 1.90 0.42 -1.74
N ALA A 35 0.76 0.66 -2.34
CA ALA A 35 -0.56 0.52 -1.71
C ALA A 35 -1.02 -0.95 -1.85
N VAL A 36 -0.78 -1.76 -0.82
CA VAL A 36 -0.81 -3.22 -0.88
C VAL A 36 -2.14 -3.79 -0.40
N ILE A 37 -2.68 -4.75 -1.16
CA ILE A 37 -3.83 -5.57 -0.76
C ILE A 37 -3.29 -6.80 -0.02
N MET A 38 -3.77 -7.04 1.22
CA MET A 38 -3.15 -7.98 2.15
C MET A 38 -3.62 -9.42 2.02
N GLU A 39 -4.79 -9.67 1.40
CA GLU A 39 -5.37 -11.02 1.32
C GLU A 39 -4.38 -12.02 0.71
N ASN A 40 -4.05 -13.03 1.50
CA ASN A 40 -3.14 -14.14 1.12
C ASN A 40 -1.77 -13.71 0.56
N LEU A 41 -1.35 -12.46 0.80
CA LEU A 41 -0.10 -11.93 0.26
C LEU A 41 1.13 -12.77 0.63
N TRP A 42 1.10 -13.43 1.79
CA TRP A 42 2.14 -14.36 2.22
C TRP A 42 2.40 -15.49 1.23
N GLU A 43 1.40 -15.97 0.48
CA GLU A 43 1.56 -17.04 -0.51
C GLU A 43 2.50 -16.62 -1.65
N ASN A 44 2.61 -15.32 -1.92
CA ASN A 44 3.63 -14.77 -2.81
C ASN A 44 4.90 -14.41 -2.02
N HIS A 45 5.62 -15.43 -1.54
CA HIS A 45 6.79 -15.25 -0.68
C HIS A 45 7.86 -14.32 -1.27
N ALA A 46 8.06 -14.36 -2.58
CA ALA A 46 9.06 -13.53 -3.26
C ALA A 46 8.70 -12.04 -3.24
N LEU A 47 7.43 -11.72 -3.46
CA LEU A 47 6.92 -10.36 -3.34
C LEU A 47 6.92 -9.91 -1.88
N PHE A 48 6.37 -10.74 -0.98
CA PHE A 48 6.26 -10.42 0.44
C PHE A 48 7.63 -10.08 1.04
N TRP A 49 8.64 -10.93 0.80
CA TRP A 49 10.01 -10.68 1.23
C TRP A 49 10.52 -9.32 0.73
N TYR A 50 10.29 -9.04 -0.56
CA TYR A 50 10.75 -7.80 -1.16
C TYR A 50 10.07 -6.58 -0.56
N LEU A 51 8.75 -6.61 -0.40
CA LEU A 51 7.99 -5.55 0.26
C LEU A 51 8.49 -5.28 1.68
N ALA A 52 8.77 -6.34 2.44
CA ALA A 52 9.23 -6.23 3.82
C ALA A 52 10.66 -5.70 3.97
N THR A 53 11.54 -5.90 2.98
CA THR A 53 12.99 -5.64 3.12
C THR A 53 13.57 -4.57 2.22
N ALA A 54 12.92 -4.25 1.09
CA ALA A 54 13.49 -3.32 0.12
C ALA A 54 13.68 -1.91 0.70
N PRO A 55 14.85 -1.28 0.48
CA PRO A 55 15.09 0.11 0.90
C PRO A 55 14.29 1.07 0.01
N LEU A 56 13.97 2.26 0.52
CA LEU A 56 13.19 3.30 -0.15
C LEU A 56 11.81 2.84 -0.67
N LEU A 57 11.33 1.69 -0.19
CA LEU A 57 9.99 1.18 -0.45
C LEU A 57 9.15 1.32 0.81
N ASN A 58 8.18 2.20 0.77
CA ASN A 58 7.18 2.35 1.82
C ASN A 58 5.97 1.47 1.52
N ILE A 59 5.35 0.93 2.57
CA ILE A 59 4.13 0.14 2.45
C ILE A 59 2.96 0.97 2.95
N GLY A 60 1.98 1.18 2.08
CA GLY A 60 0.67 1.67 2.43
C GLY A 60 -0.35 0.54 2.39
N LEU A 61 -1.38 0.60 3.23
CA LEU A 61 -2.45 -0.37 3.21
C LEU A 61 -3.50 0.01 2.14
N HIS A 62 -3.92 -0.98 1.33
CA HIS A 62 -5.01 -0.84 0.35
C HIS A 62 -6.20 -1.76 0.67
N GLY A 63 -6.30 -2.18 1.93
CA GLY A 63 -7.31 -3.06 2.47
C GLY A 63 -6.89 -4.52 2.54
N TRP A 64 -7.73 -5.33 3.21
CA TRP A 64 -7.61 -6.79 3.15
C TRP A 64 -7.90 -7.29 1.75
N GLN A 65 -9.03 -6.84 1.20
CA GLN A 65 -9.44 -7.01 -0.20
C GLN A 65 -9.69 -5.63 -0.82
N HIS A 66 -9.73 -5.56 -2.14
CA HIS A 66 -10.04 -4.33 -2.87
C HIS A 66 -11.54 -4.01 -2.79
N LYS A 67 -12.00 -3.51 -1.63
CA LYS A 67 -13.42 -3.21 -1.33
C LYS A 67 -13.76 -1.73 -1.50
N ASP A 68 -15.04 -1.44 -1.65
CA ASP A 68 -15.57 -0.07 -1.59
C ASP A 68 -15.84 0.33 -0.14
N TYR A 69 -14.88 1.00 0.49
CA TYR A 69 -14.98 1.46 1.88
C TYR A 69 -15.98 2.62 2.08
N SER A 70 -16.50 3.20 0.99
CA SER A 70 -17.49 4.27 1.09
C SER A 70 -18.86 3.79 1.56
N ILE A 71 -19.14 2.48 1.42
CA ILE A 71 -20.43 1.86 1.77
C ILE A 71 -20.36 0.93 2.98
N LEU A 72 -19.18 0.72 3.57
CA LEU A 72 -18.99 -0.15 4.74
C LEU A 72 -19.38 0.57 6.04
N SER A 73 -19.84 -0.21 7.02
CA SER A 73 -20.00 0.28 8.40
C SER A 73 -18.64 0.58 9.02
N TYR A 74 -18.65 1.28 10.15
CA TYR A 74 -17.43 1.56 10.92
C TYR A 74 -16.77 0.25 11.37
N GLU A 75 -17.54 -0.69 11.90
CA GLU A 75 -17.08 -1.98 12.39
C GLU A 75 -16.42 -2.78 11.27
N GLU A 76 -17.04 -2.86 10.09
CA GLU A 76 -16.47 -3.53 8.92
C GLU A 76 -15.15 -2.89 8.48
N CYS A 77 -15.08 -1.56 8.46
CA CYS A 77 -13.85 -0.84 8.16
C CYS A 77 -12.75 -1.14 9.19
N TYR A 78 -13.08 -1.05 10.49
CA TYR A 78 -12.14 -1.27 11.58
C TYR A 78 -11.58 -2.70 11.56
N ASP A 79 -12.45 -3.71 11.44
CA ASP A 79 -12.05 -5.12 11.42
C ASP A 79 -11.17 -5.45 10.22
N ASP A 80 -11.49 -4.92 9.04
CA ASP A 80 -10.71 -5.12 7.81
C ASP A 80 -9.30 -4.50 7.95
N LEU A 81 -9.20 -3.26 8.44
CA LEU A 81 -7.92 -2.60 8.68
C LEU A 81 -7.09 -3.31 9.75
N LYS A 82 -7.72 -3.66 10.88
CA LYS A 82 -7.06 -4.34 11.98
C LYS A 82 -6.52 -5.71 11.55
N LYS A 83 -7.33 -6.50 10.87
CA LYS A 83 -6.94 -7.80 10.29
C LYS A 83 -5.74 -7.64 9.37
N SER A 84 -5.75 -6.64 8.51
CA SER A 84 -4.67 -6.39 7.54
C SER A 84 -3.36 -6.03 8.23
N LEU A 85 -3.40 -5.16 9.23
CA LEU A 85 -2.23 -4.74 10.00
C LEU A 85 -1.64 -5.88 10.83
N ASP A 86 -2.49 -6.67 11.49
CA ASP A 86 -2.07 -7.82 12.28
C ASP A 86 -1.42 -8.89 11.38
N TYR A 87 -2.02 -9.18 10.25
CA TYR A 87 -1.47 -10.10 9.25
C TYR A 87 -0.09 -9.67 8.75
N TRP A 88 0.06 -8.40 8.38
CA TRP A 88 1.35 -7.85 7.95
C TRP A 88 2.40 -7.94 9.05
N LYS A 89 2.06 -7.50 10.26
CA LYS A 89 2.95 -7.51 11.41
C LYS A 89 3.44 -8.92 11.76
N GLU A 90 2.52 -9.88 11.84
CA GLU A 90 2.85 -11.26 12.17
C GLU A 90 3.80 -11.86 11.14
N ASN A 91 3.42 -11.79 9.84
CA ASN A 91 4.17 -12.44 8.79
C ASN A 91 5.50 -11.75 8.48
N SER A 92 5.56 -10.41 8.49
CA SER A 92 6.82 -9.69 8.29
C SER A 92 7.81 -9.94 9.43
N THR A 93 7.35 -9.96 10.68
CA THR A 93 8.19 -10.30 11.83
C THR A 93 8.67 -11.75 11.76
N ARG A 94 7.79 -12.68 11.39
CA ARG A 94 8.16 -14.10 11.22
C ARG A 94 9.23 -14.29 10.15
N MET A 95 9.14 -13.54 9.06
CA MET A 95 10.05 -13.68 7.91
C MET A 95 11.40 -13.00 8.12
N THR A 96 11.41 -11.80 8.73
CA THR A 96 12.58 -10.92 8.73
C THR A 96 13.14 -10.63 10.14
N GLY A 97 12.41 -11.01 11.18
CA GLY A 97 12.68 -10.61 12.56
C GLY A 97 12.28 -9.17 12.89
N GLN A 98 11.78 -8.42 11.91
CA GLN A 98 11.37 -7.02 12.06
C GLN A 98 10.06 -6.78 11.34
N CYS A 99 9.34 -5.73 11.74
CA CYS A 99 8.14 -5.28 11.04
C CYS A 99 8.38 -3.91 10.41
N LYS A 100 8.32 -3.82 9.09
CA LYS A 100 8.23 -2.54 8.40
C LYS A 100 6.87 -1.93 8.71
N GLU A 101 6.85 -0.72 9.26
CA GLU A 101 5.63 -0.04 9.66
C GLU A 101 4.75 0.32 8.47
N ILE A 102 3.43 0.15 8.66
CA ILE A 102 2.41 0.69 7.78
C ILE A 102 1.71 1.82 8.53
N SER A 103 1.80 3.03 8.01
CA SER A 103 1.24 4.23 8.64
C SER A 103 0.18 4.94 7.81
N ILE A 104 -0.05 4.49 6.57
CA ILE A 104 -0.94 5.15 5.61
C ILE A 104 -1.94 4.13 5.04
N PHE A 105 -3.20 4.55 4.93
CA PHE A 105 -4.24 3.85 4.19
C PHE A 105 -4.62 4.62 2.93
N PHE A 106 -4.67 3.92 1.82
CA PHE A 106 -5.17 4.40 0.53
C PHE A 106 -6.46 3.66 0.19
N ALA A 107 -7.56 4.39 0.10
CA ALA A 107 -8.84 3.76 -0.21
C ALA A 107 -8.89 3.29 -1.67
N PRO A 108 -9.33 2.04 -1.93
CA PRO A 108 -9.67 1.59 -3.28
C PRO A 108 -10.59 2.59 -3.99
N TRP A 109 -10.30 2.83 -5.29
CA TRP A 109 -10.98 3.84 -6.13
C TRP A 109 -10.97 5.27 -5.55
N ASN A 110 -10.13 5.56 -4.54
CA ASN A 110 -10.12 6.83 -3.81
C ASN A 110 -11.50 7.20 -3.21
N ARG A 111 -12.33 6.20 -2.92
CA ARG A 111 -13.64 6.38 -2.29
C ARG A 111 -13.53 6.42 -0.79
N GLU A 112 -14.30 7.29 -0.17
CA GLU A 112 -14.22 7.55 1.26
C GLU A 112 -15.59 7.70 1.93
N SER A 113 -15.62 7.44 3.22
CA SER A 113 -16.72 7.75 4.13
C SER A 113 -16.16 8.24 5.46
N GLU A 114 -17.01 8.76 6.31
CA GLU A 114 -16.65 9.11 7.69
C GLU A 114 -16.23 7.86 8.48
N ASN A 115 -16.87 6.71 8.22
CA ASN A 115 -16.57 5.44 8.87
C ASN A 115 -15.13 5.01 8.65
N ILE A 116 -14.65 5.00 7.39
CA ILE A 116 -13.26 4.60 7.10
C ILE A 116 -12.24 5.60 7.66
N ARG A 117 -12.56 6.90 7.64
CA ARG A 117 -11.67 7.91 8.23
C ARG A 117 -11.51 7.71 9.73
N LYS A 118 -12.62 7.47 10.43
CA LYS A 118 -12.62 7.18 11.86
C LYS A 118 -11.89 5.87 12.15
N ALA A 119 -12.19 4.81 11.42
CA ALA A 119 -11.52 3.52 11.59
C ALA A 119 -9.99 3.63 11.39
N CYS A 120 -9.53 4.37 10.37
CA CYS A 120 -8.10 4.64 10.17
C CYS A 120 -7.47 5.32 11.39
N ALA A 121 -8.10 6.36 11.91
CA ALA A 121 -7.59 7.08 13.09
C ALA A 121 -7.49 6.15 14.32
N ASP A 122 -8.50 5.31 14.54
CA ASP A 122 -8.57 4.41 15.70
C ASP A 122 -7.56 3.25 15.63
N VAL A 123 -7.12 2.83 14.43
CA VAL A 123 -6.04 1.84 14.25
C VAL A 123 -4.66 2.48 14.05
N GLY A 124 -4.54 3.82 14.12
CA GLY A 124 -3.28 4.55 14.00
C GLY A 124 -2.80 4.78 12.55
N LEU A 125 -3.69 4.67 11.57
CA LEU A 125 -3.38 4.96 10.17
C LEU A 125 -3.75 6.39 9.78
N LYS A 126 -2.92 7.02 8.95
CA LYS A 126 -3.29 8.23 8.23
C LYS A 126 -4.13 7.86 7.01
N PHE A 127 -5.30 8.46 6.88
CA PHE A 127 -6.11 8.31 5.67
C PHE A 127 -5.59 9.23 4.58
N CYS A 128 -5.12 8.65 3.46
CA CYS A 128 -4.68 9.43 2.31
C CYS A 128 -5.86 9.72 1.38
N ASN A 129 -6.35 10.95 1.44
CA ASN A 129 -7.38 11.43 0.51
C ASN A 129 -6.72 12.11 -0.69
N VAL A 130 -6.81 11.48 -1.86
CA VAL A 130 -6.19 11.96 -3.11
C VAL A 130 -7.14 12.87 -3.91
N LYS A 131 -8.12 13.51 -3.27
CA LYS A 131 -8.94 14.50 -3.97
C LYS A 131 -8.03 15.60 -4.54
N LYS A 132 -8.03 15.72 -5.88
CA LYS A 132 -7.24 16.71 -6.64
C LYS A 132 -5.73 16.44 -6.74
N GLY A 133 -5.27 15.20 -6.61
CA GLY A 133 -3.85 14.86 -6.80
C GLY A 133 -2.91 15.39 -5.70
N LYS A 134 -3.45 15.81 -4.57
CA LYS A 134 -2.67 16.32 -3.42
C LYS A 134 -3.13 15.68 -2.13
N TRP A 135 -2.19 15.44 -1.23
CA TRP A 135 -2.43 15.00 0.13
C TRP A 135 -1.39 15.64 1.06
N GLU A 136 -1.85 16.42 2.05
CA GLU A 136 -0.96 17.28 2.84
C GLU A 136 -0.07 18.13 1.91
N ASP A 137 1.25 18.08 2.08
CA ASP A 137 2.25 18.79 1.26
C ASP A 137 2.75 17.96 0.06
N TYR A 138 2.12 16.81 -0.21
CA TYR A 138 2.52 15.92 -1.29
C TYR A 138 1.66 16.10 -2.55
N GLU A 139 2.31 16.19 -3.70
CA GLU A 139 1.72 15.86 -4.99
C GLU A 139 1.71 14.33 -5.13
N ILE A 140 0.54 13.73 -5.34
CA ILE A 140 0.40 12.29 -5.49
C ILE A 140 0.50 11.93 -6.98
N ARG A 141 1.43 11.05 -7.31
CA ARG A 141 1.55 10.41 -8.62
C ARG A 141 1.24 8.93 -8.48
N SER A 142 0.01 8.56 -8.85
CA SER A 142 -0.45 7.18 -8.81
C SER A 142 -0.22 6.47 -10.14
N PHE A 143 0.11 5.20 -10.05
CA PHE A 143 0.28 4.31 -11.19
C PHE A 143 0.01 2.87 -10.74
N HIS A 144 0.07 1.92 -11.67
CA HIS A 144 -0.03 0.51 -11.36
C HIS A 144 1.20 -0.22 -11.87
N TRP A 145 1.72 -1.17 -11.11
CA TRP A 145 2.93 -1.92 -11.42
C TRP A 145 2.92 -2.61 -12.80
N TRP A 146 1.73 -2.91 -13.36
CA TRP A 146 1.58 -3.50 -14.69
C TRP A 146 1.61 -2.50 -15.83
N ASN A 147 1.52 -1.21 -15.57
CA ASN A 147 1.58 -0.16 -16.61
C ASN A 147 3.01 0.23 -17.00
N ILE A 148 4.01 -0.57 -16.58
CA ILE A 148 5.44 -0.24 -16.67
C ILE A 148 5.99 -0.25 -18.10
N ILE A 149 5.30 -0.87 -19.05
CA ILE A 149 5.95 -1.35 -20.29
C ILE A 149 6.23 -0.23 -21.29
N ASP A 150 5.53 0.90 -21.27
CA ASP A 150 5.65 1.86 -22.37
C ASP A 150 6.01 3.33 -22.06
N ASP A 151 5.88 3.84 -20.81
CA ASP A 151 5.95 5.29 -20.60
C ASP A 151 6.73 5.80 -19.36
N TRP A 152 7.65 5.03 -18.79
CA TRP A 152 8.42 5.48 -17.63
C TRP A 152 9.50 6.50 -17.95
N LYS A 153 9.10 7.75 -18.09
CA LYS A 153 9.97 8.91 -17.92
C LYS A 153 9.80 9.45 -16.50
N LEU A 154 10.49 8.84 -15.53
CA LEU A 154 10.68 9.46 -14.21
C LEU A 154 11.52 10.72 -14.33
#